data_62c44d2493c317e3c0cbf745f7a1c7fa
#
_entry.id   62c44d2493c317e3c0cbf745f7a1c7fa
#
_cell.length_a   1.000
_cell.length_b   1.000
_cell.length_c   1.000
_cell.angle_alpha   90.00
_cell.angle_beta   90.00
_cell.angle_gamma   90.00
#
_symmetry.space_group_name_H-M   'P 1'
#
loop_
_entity.id
_entity.type
_entity.pdbx_description
1 polymer ?
#
loop_
_entity_poly.entity_id
_entity_poly.type
_entity_poly.pdbx_seq_one_letter_code
_entity_poly.pdbx_strand_id
1 'polypeptide(L)'
;MAAACALTAAAVLLPLAQAAPGGPGASSLVREPARMAVAPQAPGDTCENPEASLRPNGLDGSAIQRIRAAGHLVAGVDQNSFKWGYRNPAGELDGFDIALVKAIAKDIFGEDGKVIYRAIPTSQRIPALKDGTVDIVVRTMTVNCKRLEEVAFSTAYFEAGQQVLAPKGSTITGYDASLKGRRICTAAGSTAESALAAQSYGAVPVSVSNQLDCLVRLQLGEVDGIITDNALAAGQAAQDPSVALVGSPFTKEFYGVAMNKDAGDLVRRVNKVLEDYRAGGGNSPWMKAYRDHLEPVLPGVGGPPVPKYRD
;
A
#
# COMPACT_ATOMS: atom_id res chain seq x y z
N MET A 1 9.78 45.65 56.97
CA MET A 1 10.24 46.66 55.99
C MET A 1 9.57 46.31 54.63
N ALA A 2 8.60 47.18 54.28
CA ALA A 2 7.85 47.04 53.02
C ALA A 2 8.55 47.87 51.94
N ALA A 3 8.72 47.33 50.77
CA ALA A 3 9.08 48.06 49.56
C ALA A 3 8.07 47.80 48.47
N ALA A 4 7.30 48.86 48.18
CA ALA A 4 6.37 48.91 47.07
C ALA A 4 7.12 49.23 45.77
N CYS A 5 6.85 48.48 44.65
CA CYS A 5 7.26 48.89 43.31
C CYS A 5 6.02 49.17 42.46
N ALA A 6 5.98 50.41 41.95
CA ALA A 6 4.89 50.93 41.14
C ALA A 6 4.88 50.40 39.71
N LEU A 7 3.67 50.09 39.24
CA LEU A 7 3.36 49.80 37.84
C LEU A 7 3.14 51.11 37.06
N THR A 8 3.94 51.34 36.03
CA THR A 8 3.68 52.39 35.02
C THR A 8 3.05 51.74 33.77
N ALA A 9 1.80 52.05 33.52
CA ALA A 9 1.09 51.71 32.28
C ALA A 9 1.38 52.76 31.20
N ALA A 10 1.96 52.33 30.08
CA ALA A 10 2.07 53.19 28.88
C ALA A 10 0.91 52.85 27.94
N ALA A 11 0.04 53.81 27.75
CA ALA A 11 -1.03 53.76 26.75
C ALA A 11 -0.48 54.15 25.38
N VAL A 12 -0.58 53.23 24.40
CA VAL A 12 -0.30 53.52 23.00
C VAL A 12 -1.62 53.82 22.31
N LEU A 13 -1.76 55.08 21.87
CA LEU A 13 -2.88 55.55 21.03
C LEU A 13 -2.65 55.17 19.57
N LEU A 14 -3.53 54.37 18.99
CA LEU A 14 -3.60 54.12 17.55
C LEU A 14 -4.55 55.13 16.90
N PRO A 15 -4.22 55.72 15.73
CA PRO A 15 -5.14 56.59 14.99
C PRO A 15 -6.20 55.77 14.24
N LEU A 16 -7.45 56.17 14.42
CA LEU A 16 -8.57 55.71 13.56
C LEU A 16 -8.41 56.33 12.17
N ALA A 17 -8.29 55.47 11.15
CA ALA A 17 -8.46 55.87 9.76
C ALA A 17 -9.91 55.70 9.38
N GLN A 18 -10.53 56.80 8.88
CA GLN A 18 -11.91 56.83 8.40
C GLN A 18 -12.06 56.11 7.09
N ALA A 19 -13.11 55.28 6.98
CA ALA A 19 -13.55 54.64 5.75
C ALA A 19 -14.33 55.59 4.89
N ALA A 20 -14.03 55.67 3.58
CA ALA A 20 -14.87 56.26 2.53
C ALA A 20 -15.75 55.19 1.87
N PRO A 21 -16.99 55.50 1.51
CA PRO A 21 -17.86 54.50 0.86
C PRO A 21 -17.81 54.63 -0.64
N GLY A 22 -17.88 53.48 -1.35
CA GLY A 22 -18.39 53.46 -2.72
C GLY A 22 -17.61 52.54 -3.69
N GLY A 23 -18.28 51.47 -4.12
CA GLY A 23 -18.02 50.79 -5.38
C GLY A 23 -18.35 49.30 -5.39
N PRO A 24 -19.30 48.85 -6.25
CA PRO A 24 -19.68 47.43 -6.28
C PRO A 24 -18.74 46.61 -7.16
N GLY A 25 -18.33 45.43 -6.71
CA GLY A 25 -17.57 44.52 -7.57
C GLY A 25 -16.78 43.45 -6.80
N ALA A 26 -17.42 42.74 -5.87
CA ALA A 26 -16.81 41.56 -5.31
C ALA A 26 -17.08 40.36 -6.23
N SER A 27 -16.18 40.11 -7.20
CA SER A 27 -16.08 38.82 -7.88
C SER A 27 -15.60 37.80 -6.85
N SER A 28 -16.48 36.90 -6.47
CA SER A 28 -16.13 35.70 -5.69
C SER A 28 -15.21 34.80 -6.51
N LEU A 29 -13.92 34.89 -6.26
CA LEU A 29 -12.94 33.90 -6.72
C LEU A 29 -13.27 32.59 -6.02
N VAL A 30 -14.08 31.77 -6.66
CA VAL A 30 -14.18 30.34 -6.34
C VAL A 30 -12.79 29.75 -6.60
N ARG A 31 -12.08 29.47 -5.52
CA ARG A 31 -10.79 28.80 -5.57
C ARG A 31 -11.05 27.36 -6.01
N GLU A 32 -10.83 27.08 -7.29
CA GLU A 32 -10.85 25.72 -7.84
C GLU A 32 -9.88 24.87 -7.01
N PRO A 33 -10.29 23.65 -6.57
CA PRO A 33 -9.35 22.76 -5.88
C PRO A 33 -8.20 22.45 -6.84
N ALA A 34 -7.00 22.71 -6.38
CA ALA A 34 -5.78 22.41 -7.14
C ALA A 34 -5.83 20.95 -7.60
N ARG A 35 -5.93 20.72 -8.91
CA ARG A 35 -5.72 19.41 -9.50
C ARG A 35 -4.33 18.97 -9.10
N MET A 36 -4.24 17.93 -8.25
CA MET A 36 -2.98 17.29 -7.96
C MET A 36 -2.38 16.81 -9.27
N ALA A 37 -1.22 17.33 -9.62
CA ALA A 37 -0.43 16.83 -10.72
C ALA A 37 -0.02 15.40 -10.36
N VAL A 38 -0.58 14.41 -11.05
CA VAL A 38 -0.11 13.04 -11.00
C VAL A 38 1.33 13.06 -11.50
N ALA A 39 2.27 12.70 -10.63
CA ALA A 39 3.67 12.55 -11.04
C ALA A 39 3.75 11.57 -12.21
N PRO A 40 4.63 11.81 -13.20
CA PRO A 40 4.80 10.90 -14.34
C PRO A 40 5.16 9.51 -13.82
N GLN A 41 4.48 8.48 -14.32
CA GLN A 41 4.87 7.09 -14.10
C GLN A 41 6.33 6.90 -14.50
N ALA A 42 7.06 6.07 -13.74
CA ALA A 42 8.45 5.80 -14.03
C ALA A 42 8.63 5.35 -15.50
N PRO A 43 9.68 5.82 -16.21
CA PRO A 43 9.94 5.40 -17.60
C PRO A 43 10.13 3.89 -17.65
N GLY A 44 9.26 3.19 -18.38
CA GLY A 44 9.33 1.73 -18.54
C GLY A 44 8.00 0.99 -18.52
N ASP A 45 6.92 1.61 -18.03
CA ASP A 45 5.58 0.99 -18.10
C ASP A 45 4.94 1.30 -19.47
N THR A 46 5.09 0.35 -20.41
CA THR A 46 4.64 0.50 -21.80
C THR A 46 3.33 -0.20 -22.11
N CYS A 47 2.70 -0.87 -21.15
CA CYS A 47 1.41 -1.53 -21.35
C CYS A 47 0.24 -0.66 -20.85
N GLU A 48 -0.86 -0.65 -21.61
CA GLU A 48 -2.09 0.01 -21.21
C GLU A 48 -2.84 -0.81 -20.17
N ASN A 49 -3.35 -0.16 -19.11
CA ASN A 49 -4.16 -0.79 -18.06
C ASN A 49 -3.54 -2.07 -17.46
N PRO A 50 -2.35 -1.99 -16.83
CA PRO A 50 -1.68 -3.17 -16.27
C PRO A 50 -2.55 -3.93 -15.25
N GLU A 51 -3.50 -3.26 -14.59
CA GLU A 51 -4.43 -3.85 -13.63
C GLU A 51 -5.59 -4.65 -14.28
N ALA A 52 -5.72 -4.63 -15.61
CA ALA A 52 -6.70 -5.44 -16.30
C ALA A 52 -6.29 -6.92 -16.31
N SER A 53 -7.24 -7.79 -15.98
CA SER A 53 -7.02 -9.24 -15.87
C SER A 53 -8.00 -10.04 -16.71
N LEU A 54 -7.92 -11.36 -16.67
CA LEU A 54 -8.83 -12.26 -17.37
C LEU A 54 -10.22 -12.24 -16.74
N ARG A 55 -11.28 -12.36 -17.58
CA ARG A 55 -12.64 -12.48 -17.04
C ARG A 55 -12.78 -13.67 -16.11
N PRO A 56 -13.56 -13.52 -15.02
CA PRO A 56 -13.77 -14.58 -14.07
C PRO A 56 -14.53 -15.77 -14.67
N ASN A 57 -14.19 -16.98 -14.23
CA ASN A 57 -15.03 -18.14 -14.37
C ASN A 57 -14.74 -19.16 -13.25
N GLY A 58 -15.65 -20.12 -13.09
CA GLY A 58 -15.55 -21.16 -12.06
C GLY A 58 -15.08 -22.52 -12.59
N LEU A 59 -14.55 -22.59 -13.82
CA LEU A 59 -14.14 -23.87 -14.41
C LEU A 59 -12.81 -24.34 -13.83
N ASP A 60 -12.67 -25.64 -13.65
CA ASP A 60 -11.46 -26.27 -13.15
C ASP A 60 -10.55 -26.65 -14.35
N GLY A 61 -9.56 -25.80 -14.63
CA GLY A 61 -8.49 -26.13 -15.55
C GLY A 61 -7.33 -26.85 -14.86
N SER A 62 -6.21 -26.97 -15.56
CA SER A 62 -5.06 -27.79 -15.13
C SER A 62 -4.44 -27.34 -13.80
N ALA A 63 -4.32 -26.03 -13.56
CA ALA A 63 -3.75 -25.52 -12.31
C ALA A 63 -4.68 -25.81 -11.12
N ILE A 64 -5.99 -25.60 -11.25
CA ILE A 64 -6.97 -25.91 -10.19
C ILE A 64 -7.00 -27.42 -9.93
N GLN A 65 -7.00 -28.26 -10.97
CA GLN A 65 -6.98 -29.73 -10.82
C GLN A 65 -5.72 -30.19 -10.07
N ARG A 66 -4.55 -29.64 -10.39
CA ARG A 66 -3.28 -29.92 -9.68
C ARG A 66 -3.37 -29.51 -8.20
N ILE A 67 -3.89 -28.32 -7.89
CA ILE A 67 -4.05 -27.84 -6.52
C ILE A 67 -5.02 -28.74 -5.74
N ARG A 68 -6.14 -29.12 -6.35
CA ARG A 68 -7.11 -30.06 -5.71
C ARG A 68 -6.51 -31.43 -5.48
N ALA A 69 -5.74 -31.96 -6.45
CA ALA A 69 -5.05 -33.26 -6.32
C ALA A 69 -3.98 -33.22 -5.22
N ALA A 70 -3.30 -32.08 -5.03
CA ALA A 70 -2.36 -31.89 -3.92
C ALA A 70 -3.05 -31.80 -2.55
N GLY A 71 -4.36 -31.53 -2.51
CA GLY A 71 -5.16 -31.42 -1.29
C GLY A 71 -4.95 -30.11 -0.52
N HIS A 72 -4.19 -29.16 -1.04
CA HIS A 72 -3.93 -27.86 -0.40
C HIS A 72 -3.50 -26.81 -1.42
N LEU A 73 -3.72 -25.53 -1.08
CA LEU A 73 -3.20 -24.36 -1.78
C LEU A 73 -1.91 -23.90 -1.11
N VAL A 74 -0.84 -23.69 -1.87
CA VAL A 74 0.41 -23.10 -1.35
C VAL A 74 0.42 -21.60 -1.63
N ALA A 75 0.35 -20.79 -0.58
CA ALA A 75 0.29 -19.33 -0.69
C ALA A 75 1.57 -18.67 -0.17
N GLY A 76 2.22 -17.89 -1.04
CA GLY A 76 3.29 -16.97 -0.69
C GLY A 76 2.73 -15.71 -0.03
N VAL A 77 3.10 -15.45 1.22
CA VAL A 77 2.56 -14.35 2.03
C VAL A 77 3.67 -13.59 2.74
N ASP A 78 3.32 -12.43 3.30
CA ASP A 78 4.13 -11.82 4.37
C ASP A 78 3.75 -12.41 5.73
N GLN A 79 4.63 -12.27 6.71
CA GLN A 79 4.34 -12.55 8.11
C GLN A 79 4.75 -11.40 9.05
N ASN A 80 5.24 -10.29 8.47
CA ASN A 80 5.82 -9.16 9.18
C ASN A 80 5.10 -7.83 8.91
N SER A 81 4.22 -7.78 7.89
CA SER A 81 3.48 -6.57 7.53
C SER A 81 2.21 -6.46 8.37
N PHE A 82 2.26 -5.64 9.43
CA PHE A 82 1.17 -5.47 10.40
C PHE A 82 -0.14 -5.16 9.71
N LYS A 83 -1.19 -5.90 10.08
CA LYS A 83 -2.56 -5.86 9.54
C LYS A 83 -2.73 -6.36 8.10
N TRP A 84 -1.65 -6.59 7.34
CA TRP A 84 -1.67 -7.15 5.98
C TRP A 84 -1.44 -8.66 5.97
N GLY A 85 -0.24 -9.08 6.34
CA GLY A 85 0.16 -10.46 6.58
C GLY A 85 1.15 -10.43 7.74
N TYR A 86 0.73 -10.81 8.92
CA TYR A 86 1.51 -10.70 10.13
C TYR A 86 1.18 -11.83 11.09
N ARG A 87 2.03 -12.03 12.10
CA ARG A 87 1.71 -12.94 13.19
C ARG A 87 1.01 -12.19 14.30
N ASN A 88 -0.20 -12.66 14.65
CA ASN A 88 -0.96 -12.13 15.77
C ASN A 88 -0.33 -12.55 17.12
N PRO A 89 -0.82 -12.07 18.27
CA PRO A 89 -0.28 -12.44 19.58
C PRO A 89 -0.33 -13.95 19.90
N ALA A 90 -1.20 -14.72 19.22
CA ALA A 90 -1.25 -16.18 19.34
C ALA A 90 -0.21 -16.89 18.45
N GLY A 91 0.59 -16.14 17.66
CA GLY A 91 1.56 -16.66 16.71
C GLY A 91 0.96 -17.12 15.38
N GLU A 92 -0.33 -16.93 15.17
CA GLU A 92 -1.04 -17.31 13.95
C GLU A 92 -0.89 -16.25 12.86
N LEU A 93 -0.87 -16.68 11.60
CA LEU A 93 -0.92 -15.76 10.47
C LEU A 93 -2.30 -15.13 10.36
N ASP A 94 -2.32 -13.79 10.29
CA ASP A 94 -3.52 -12.98 10.27
C ASP A 94 -3.32 -11.72 9.41
N GLY A 95 -4.42 -11.04 9.05
CA GLY A 95 -4.41 -9.81 8.28
C GLY A 95 -5.22 -9.88 7.00
N PHE A 96 -5.30 -8.75 6.31
CA PHE A 96 -6.14 -8.55 5.12
C PHE A 96 -5.78 -9.51 3.98
N ASP A 97 -4.48 -9.66 3.67
CA ASP A 97 -4.00 -10.59 2.64
C ASP A 97 -4.27 -12.05 3.04
N ILE A 98 -4.16 -12.38 4.33
CA ILE A 98 -4.43 -13.73 4.84
C ILE A 98 -5.93 -14.06 4.74
N ALA A 99 -6.81 -13.08 5.02
CA ALA A 99 -8.25 -13.24 4.85
C ALA A 99 -8.62 -13.53 3.38
N LEU A 100 -7.95 -12.86 2.42
CA LEU A 100 -8.14 -13.13 0.99
C LEU A 100 -7.64 -14.52 0.60
N VAL A 101 -6.48 -14.98 1.11
CA VAL A 101 -5.99 -16.34 0.89
C VAL A 101 -7.01 -17.39 1.38
N LYS A 102 -7.57 -17.18 2.58
CA LYS A 102 -8.62 -18.07 3.14
C LYS A 102 -9.86 -18.11 2.24
N ALA A 103 -10.30 -16.98 1.71
CA ALA A 103 -11.42 -16.93 0.78
C ALA A 103 -11.15 -17.70 -0.52
N ILE A 104 -9.93 -17.60 -1.09
CA ILE A 104 -9.52 -18.37 -2.28
C ILE A 104 -9.49 -19.86 -1.97
N ALA A 105 -8.91 -20.26 -0.85
CA ALA A 105 -8.85 -21.67 -0.46
C ALA A 105 -10.25 -22.26 -0.22
N LYS A 106 -11.13 -21.51 0.42
CA LYS A 106 -12.52 -21.89 0.67
C LYS A 106 -13.30 -22.14 -0.63
N ASP A 107 -13.10 -21.31 -1.64
CA ASP A 107 -13.73 -21.52 -2.95
C ASP A 107 -13.21 -22.79 -3.63
N ILE A 108 -11.90 -23.08 -3.53
CA ILE A 108 -11.30 -24.26 -4.16
C ILE A 108 -11.67 -25.56 -3.44
N PHE A 109 -11.68 -25.58 -2.10
CA PHE A 109 -11.81 -26.80 -1.29
C PHE A 109 -13.11 -26.89 -0.48
N GLY A 110 -13.89 -25.82 -0.40
CA GLY A 110 -15.08 -25.73 0.47
C GLY A 110 -14.77 -25.49 1.94
N GLU A 111 -13.49 -25.39 2.32
CA GLU A 111 -13.02 -25.17 3.70
C GLU A 111 -11.78 -24.28 3.78
N ASP A 112 -11.59 -23.56 4.88
CA ASP A 112 -10.53 -22.55 5.02
C ASP A 112 -9.14 -23.18 5.34
N GLY A 113 -9.12 -24.39 5.89
CA GLY A 113 -7.91 -25.03 6.43
C GLY A 113 -6.96 -25.65 5.40
N LYS A 114 -7.28 -25.64 4.13
CA LYS A 114 -6.49 -26.26 3.07
C LYS A 114 -5.42 -25.33 2.49
N VAL A 115 -4.65 -24.67 3.35
CA VAL A 115 -3.58 -23.75 2.93
C VAL A 115 -2.27 -24.10 3.60
N ILE A 116 -1.19 -24.15 2.79
CA ILE A 116 0.19 -24.10 3.27
C ILE A 116 0.70 -22.69 3.03
N TYR A 117 0.92 -21.93 4.10
CA TYR A 117 1.51 -20.60 4.02
C TYR A 117 3.03 -20.67 3.94
N ARG A 118 3.62 -19.96 2.97
CA ARG A 118 5.06 -19.74 2.86
C ARG A 118 5.34 -18.26 3.03
N ALA A 119 6.02 -17.90 4.12
CA ALA A 119 6.54 -16.55 4.29
C ALA A 119 7.72 -16.36 3.33
N ILE A 120 7.60 -15.40 2.42
CA ILE A 120 8.61 -15.12 1.39
C ILE A 120 9.04 -13.65 1.42
N PRO A 121 10.34 -13.36 1.21
CA PRO A 121 10.83 -11.98 1.03
C PRO A 121 10.24 -11.31 -0.19
N THR A 122 10.29 -9.97 -0.22
CA THR A 122 9.72 -9.17 -1.31
C THR A 122 10.32 -9.54 -2.67
N SER A 123 11.63 -9.75 -2.76
CA SER A 123 12.32 -10.14 -4.00
C SER A 123 12.05 -11.57 -4.47
N GLN A 124 11.54 -12.44 -3.58
CA GLN A 124 11.28 -13.84 -3.90
C GLN A 124 9.87 -14.11 -4.43
N ARG A 125 9.00 -13.10 -4.52
CA ARG A 125 7.61 -13.27 -4.97
C ARG A 125 7.51 -13.85 -6.39
N ILE A 126 8.26 -13.29 -7.35
CA ILE A 126 8.29 -13.77 -8.73
C ILE A 126 9.03 -15.10 -8.86
N PRO A 127 10.25 -15.28 -8.34
CA PRO A 127 10.93 -16.58 -8.38
C PRO A 127 10.07 -17.73 -7.83
N ALA A 128 9.46 -17.56 -6.67
CA ALA A 128 8.65 -18.61 -6.04
C ALA A 128 7.44 -19.04 -6.88
N LEU A 129 6.84 -18.13 -7.67
CA LEU A 129 5.76 -18.46 -8.62
C LEU A 129 6.29 -19.19 -9.85
N LYS A 130 7.43 -18.75 -10.39
CA LYS A 130 8.05 -19.36 -11.58
C LYS A 130 8.54 -20.77 -11.31
N ASP A 131 9.10 -21.00 -10.14
CA ASP A 131 9.63 -22.31 -9.71
C ASP A 131 8.53 -23.25 -9.18
N GLY A 132 7.28 -22.77 -9.10
CA GLY A 132 6.16 -23.56 -8.56
C GLY A 132 6.28 -23.85 -7.06
N THR A 133 7.11 -23.10 -6.35
CA THR A 133 7.26 -23.18 -4.87
C THR A 133 5.97 -22.74 -4.17
N VAL A 134 5.23 -21.81 -4.79
CA VAL A 134 3.89 -21.37 -4.38
C VAL A 134 2.94 -21.36 -5.57
N ASP A 135 1.65 -21.56 -5.31
CA ASP A 135 0.61 -21.48 -6.33
C ASP A 135 0.16 -20.03 -6.56
N ILE A 136 0.06 -19.26 -5.48
CA ILE A 136 -0.32 -17.86 -5.48
C ILE A 136 0.60 -17.05 -4.58
N VAL A 137 0.70 -15.74 -4.86
CA VAL A 137 1.29 -14.75 -3.95
C VAL A 137 0.24 -13.70 -3.62
N VAL A 138 -0.09 -13.58 -2.33
CA VAL A 138 -0.94 -12.52 -1.78
C VAL A 138 -0.11 -11.80 -0.72
N ARG A 139 0.59 -10.74 -1.16
CA ARG A 139 1.61 -10.05 -0.40
C ARG A 139 1.80 -8.62 -0.90
N THR A 140 0.72 -7.80 -0.85
CA THR A 140 0.73 -6.38 -1.23
C THR A 140 1.53 -6.15 -2.52
N MET A 141 1.27 -6.97 -3.55
CA MET A 141 2.08 -6.98 -4.74
C MET A 141 1.47 -6.10 -5.83
N THR A 142 2.10 -4.97 -6.08
CA THR A 142 1.70 -4.04 -7.15
C THR A 142 1.75 -4.70 -8.51
N VAL A 143 0.67 -4.55 -9.26
CA VAL A 143 0.59 -4.91 -10.68
C VAL A 143 1.26 -3.83 -11.52
N ASN A 144 2.23 -4.19 -12.34
CA ASN A 144 2.84 -3.31 -13.32
C ASN A 144 3.31 -4.10 -14.55
N CYS A 145 3.63 -3.38 -15.63
CA CYS A 145 3.96 -4.00 -16.91
C CYS A 145 5.17 -4.92 -16.82
N LYS A 146 6.23 -4.52 -16.13
CA LYS A 146 7.44 -5.33 -15.96
C LYS A 146 7.14 -6.68 -15.30
N ARG A 147 6.30 -6.68 -14.26
CA ARG A 147 5.91 -7.92 -13.56
C ARG A 147 4.98 -8.79 -14.40
N LEU A 148 4.13 -8.18 -15.26
CA LEU A 148 3.27 -8.90 -16.18
C LEU A 148 4.04 -9.66 -17.29
N GLU A 149 5.29 -9.29 -17.55
CA GLU A 149 6.15 -10.07 -18.44
C GLU A 149 6.48 -11.45 -17.86
N GLU A 150 6.54 -11.56 -16.53
CA GLU A 150 7.01 -12.75 -15.82
C GLU A 150 5.90 -13.57 -15.15
N VAL A 151 4.85 -12.92 -14.66
CA VAL A 151 3.76 -13.56 -13.90
C VAL A 151 2.40 -13.02 -14.34
N ALA A 152 1.33 -13.71 -13.98
CA ALA A 152 -0.03 -13.25 -14.17
C ALA A 152 -0.59 -12.66 -12.86
N PHE A 153 -1.57 -11.76 -12.99
CA PHE A 153 -2.25 -11.16 -11.86
C PHE A 153 -3.76 -11.27 -11.97
N SER A 154 -4.43 -11.33 -10.84
CA SER A 154 -5.86 -11.08 -10.72
C SER A 154 -6.21 -9.62 -11.02
N THR A 155 -7.49 -9.30 -11.09
CA THR A 155 -7.97 -7.92 -10.95
C THR A 155 -7.51 -7.33 -9.62
N ALA A 156 -7.34 -6.00 -9.56
CA ALA A 156 -6.87 -5.34 -8.34
C ALA A 156 -7.79 -5.62 -7.15
N TYR A 157 -7.21 -5.99 -6.01
CA TYR A 157 -7.96 -6.18 -4.76
C TYR A 157 -7.81 -5.01 -3.78
N PHE A 158 -6.81 -4.14 -3.98
CA PHE A 158 -6.57 -2.95 -3.19
C PHE A 158 -5.89 -1.85 -4.03
N GLU A 159 -6.06 -0.59 -3.64
CA GLU A 159 -5.37 0.57 -4.21
C GLU A 159 -4.51 1.23 -3.15
N ALA A 160 -3.26 1.51 -3.49
CA ALA A 160 -2.27 2.17 -2.63
C ALA A 160 -1.44 3.17 -3.45
N GLY A 161 -0.45 3.77 -2.83
CA GLY A 161 0.55 4.60 -3.50
C GLY A 161 1.81 4.72 -2.66
N GLN A 162 2.95 4.90 -3.29
CA GLN A 162 4.23 5.09 -2.59
C GLN A 162 4.20 6.38 -1.79
N GLN A 163 4.66 6.33 -0.55
CA GLN A 163 4.77 7.48 0.34
C GLN A 163 6.00 7.35 1.23
N VAL A 164 6.46 8.48 1.75
CA VAL A 164 7.59 8.51 2.68
C VAL A 164 7.07 8.36 4.11
N LEU A 165 7.74 7.51 4.89
CA LEU A 165 7.61 7.42 6.35
C LEU A 165 8.90 7.94 6.99
N ALA A 166 8.79 8.87 7.92
CA ALA A 166 9.93 9.49 8.59
C ALA A 166 9.66 9.74 10.08
N PRO A 167 10.69 9.94 10.91
CA PRO A 167 10.52 10.34 12.30
C PRO A 167 9.74 11.66 12.41
N LYS A 168 8.85 11.76 13.39
CA LYS A 168 8.16 13.01 13.71
C LYS A 168 9.20 14.10 14.04
N GLY A 169 9.04 15.27 13.42
CA GLY A 169 10.03 16.35 13.56
C GLY A 169 11.25 16.23 12.63
N SER A 170 11.31 15.21 11.76
CA SER A 170 12.28 15.13 10.67
C SER A 170 12.13 16.33 9.71
N THR A 171 13.21 16.71 9.06
CA THR A 171 13.20 17.70 7.97
C THR A 171 12.78 17.09 6.62
N ILE A 172 12.54 15.79 6.55
CA ILE A 172 12.00 15.12 5.37
C ILE A 172 10.52 15.48 5.25
N THR A 173 10.12 16.05 4.13
CA THR A 173 8.76 16.55 3.88
C THR A 173 7.98 15.68 2.88
N GLY A 174 8.66 14.80 2.13
CA GLY A 174 8.05 13.94 1.15
C GLY A 174 9.07 13.32 0.21
N TYR A 175 8.60 12.84 -0.93
CA TYR A 175 9.45 12.32 -2.01
C TYR A 175 9.91 13.49 -2.90
N ASP A 176 10.86 14.26 -2.40
CA ASP A 176 11.33 15.53 -2.97
C ASP A 176 12.79 15.83 -2.58
N ALA A 177 13.25 17.06 -2.83
CA ALA A 177 14.61 17.49 -2.53
C ALA A 177 15.00 17.41 -1.04
N SER A 178 14.03 17.24 -0.10
CA SER A 178 14.33 17.05 1.32
C SER A 178 15.02 15.69 1.59
N LEU A 179 15.01 14.77 0.63
CA LEU A 179 15.72 13.49 0.70
C LEU A 179 17.24 13.60 0.46
N LYS A 180 17.74 14.76 0.00
CA LYS A 180 19.17 14.94 -0.32
C LYS A 180 20.07 14.59 0.88
N GLY A 181 20.98 13.63 0.64
CA GLY A 181 21.94 13.14 1.65
C GLY A 181 21.31 12.28 2.75
N ARG A 182 19.98 12.00 2.71
CA ARG A 182 19.30 11.13 3.67
C ARG A 182 19.43 9.67 3.28
N ARG A 183 19.63 8.80 4.26
CA ARG A 183 19.63 7.34 4.09
C ARG A 183 18.19 6.87 4.03
N ILE A 184 17.75 6.42 2.87
CA ILE A 184 16.35 6.04 2.62
C ILE A 184 16.26 4.54 2.38
N CYS A 185 15.48 3.87 3.22
CA CYS A 185 15.28 2.43 3.19
C CYS A 185 14.12 2.02 2.29
N THR A 186 14.33 0.96 1.52
CA THR A 186 13.32 0.28 0.70
C THR A 186 13.50 -1.24 0.78
N ALA A 187 12.45 -2.00 0.48
CA ALA A 187 12.59 -3.45 0.35
C ALA A 187 13.08 -3.82 -1.06
N ALA A 188 14.04 -4.73 -1.16
CA ALA A 188 14.56 -5.26 -2.42
C ALA A 188 13.43 -5.86 -3.30
N GLY A 189 13.36 -5.51 -4.59
CA GLY A 189 12.33 -5.96 -5.53
C GLY A 189 10.98 -5.26 -5.35
N SER A 190 10.91 -4.17 -4.56
CA SER A 190 9.72 -3.33 -4.43
C SER A 190 9.63 -2.27 -5.52
N THR A 191 8.45 -1.70 -5.71
CA THR A 191 8.24 -0.50 -6.55
C THR A 191 8.88 0.73 -5.92
N ALA A 192 8.99 0.79 -4.59
CA ALA A 192 9.71 1.82 -3.86
C ALA A 192 11.22 1.83 -4.21
N GLU A 193 11.87 0.66 -4.26
CA GLU A 193 13.26 0.55 -4.71
C GLU A 193 13.43 1.05 -6.14
N SER A 194 12.51 0.66 -7.03
CA SER A 194 12.53 1.10 -8.42
C SER A 194 12.32 2.62 -8.56
N ALA A 195 11.40 3.20 -7.78
CA ALA A 195 11.15 4.64 -7.77
C ALA A 195 12.39 5.41 -7.27
N LEU A 196 13.00 4.96 -6.18
CA LEU A 196 14.20 5.59 -5.63
C LEU A 196 15.41 5.49 -6.58
N ALA A 197 15.53 4.37 -7.31
CA ALA A 197 16.57 4.20 -8.35
C ALA A 197 16.33 5.12 -9.55
N ALA A 198 15.08 5.33 -9.95
CA ALA A 198 14.73 6.23 -11.06
C ALA A 198 14.92 7.70 -10.71
N GLN A 199 14.55 8.10 -9.48
CA GLN A 199 14.65 9.49 -9.00
C GLN A 199 14.98 9.52 -7.51
N SER A 200 16.27 9.61 -7.16
CA SER A 200 16.70 9.56 -5.76
C SER A 200 16.58 10.89 -5.02
N TYR A 201 16.46 12.02 -5.70
CA TYR A 201 16.60 13.37 -5.12
C TYR A 201 17.89 13.55 -4.28
N GLY A 202 18.93 12.77 -4.60
CA GLY A 202 20.19 12.77 -3.86
C GLY A 202 20.18 12.01 -2.55
N ALA A 203 19.18 11.16 -2.32
CA ALA A 203 19.15 10.23 -1.21
C ALA A 203 20.23 9.14 -1.33
N VAL A 204 20.62 8.57 -0.21
CA VAL A 204 21.50 7.39 -0.11
C VAL A 204 20.60 6.16 0.06
N PRO A 205 20.46 5.28 -0.95
CA PRO A 205 19.59 4.11 -0.85
C PRO A 205 20.12 3.08 0.15
N VAL A 206 19.22 2.50 0.94
CA VAL A 206 19.47 1.34 1.80
C VAL A 206 18.43 0.28 1.45
N SER A 207 18.86 -0.92 1.05
CA SER A 207 17.96 -2.01 0.66
C SER A 207 17.95 -3.10 1.73
N VAL A 208 16.76 -3.66 2.00
CA VAL A 208 16.53 -4.75 2.95
C VAL A 208 15.67 -5.84 2.32
N SER A 209 15.62 -7.03 2.93
CA SER A 209 14.85 -8.15 2.38
C SER A 209 13.34 -8.01 2.60
N ASN A 210 12.93 -7.53 3.76
CA ASN A 210 11.51 -7.35 4.12
C ASN A 210 11.22 -5.91 4.51
N GLN A 211 10.01 -5.47 4.26
CA GLN A 211 9.62 -4.07 4.49
C GLN A 211 9.72 -3.65 5.96
N LEU A 212 9.41 -4.56 6.91
CA LEU A 212 9.53 -4.27 8.34
C LEU A 212 10.97 -4.01 8.79
N ASP A 213 11.96 -4.63 8.13
CA ASP A 213 13.37 -4.44 8.45
C ASP A 213 13.79 -2.96 8.31
N CYS A 214 13.12 -2.20 7.42
CA CYS A 214 13.31 -0.76 7.31
C CYS A 214 12.89 -0.02 8.58
N LEU A 215 11.76 -0.39 9.21
CA LEU A 215 11.33 0.23 10.47
C LEU A 215 12.33 -0.04 11.60
N VAL A 216 12.84 -1.27 11.68
CA VAL A 216 13.87 -1.62 12.66
C VAL A 216 15.13 -0.76 12.46
N ARG A 217 15.60 -0.61 11.22
CA ARG A 217 16.77 0.25 10.92
C ARG A 217 16.51 1.72 11.22
N LEU A 218 15.28 2.19 11.02
CA LEU A 218 14.89 3.56 11.37
C LEU A 218 14.94 3.77 12.90
N GLN A 219 14.42 2.83 13.67
CA GLN A 219 14.47 2.85 15.14
C GLN A 219 15.90 2.80 15.69
N LEU A 220 16.80 2.08 15.01
CA LEU A 220 18.23 2.03 15.34
C LEU A 220 19.03 3.27 14.87
N GLY A 221 18.38 4.22 14.15
CA GLY A 221 19.04 5.39 13.58
C GLY A 221 19.98 5.07 12.42
N GLU A 222 19.87 3.88 11.83
CA GLU A 222 20.69 3.46 10.68
C GLU A 222 20.19 4.06 9.37
N VAL A 223 18.91 4.48 9.30
CA VAL A 223 18.30 5.18 8.17
C VAL A 223 17.51 6.38 8.66
N ASP A 224 17.25 7.34 7.77
CA ASP A 224 16.61 8.61 8.09
C ASP A 224 15.14 8.65 7.64
N GLY A 225 14.75 7.71 6.76
CA GLY A 225 13.38 7.57 6.27
C GLY A 225 13.18 6.26 5.52
N ILE A 226 11.92 5.96 5.22
CA ILE A 226 11.49 4.75 4.50
C ILE A 226 10.61 5.19 3.34
N ILE A 227 10.74 4.56 2.19
CA ILE A 227 9.76 4.64 1.11
C ILE A 227 9.08 3.28 0.98
N THR A 228 7.77 3.30 1.05
CA THR A 228 6.90 2.13 0.87
C THR A 228 5.50 2.58 0.50
N ASP A 229 4.59 1.66 0.22
CA ASP A 229 3.18 1.96 0.02
C ASP A 229 2.59 2.59 1.28
N ASN A 230 1.79 3.65 1.13
CA ASN A 230 1.09 4.32 2.24
C ASN A 230 0.31 3.34 3.12
N ALA A 231 -0.22 2.30 2.49
CA ALA A 231 -0.95 1.22 3.15
C ALA A 231 -0.07 0.40 4.11
N LEU A 232 1.18 0.12 3.73
CA LEU A 232 2.17 -0.54 4.59
C LEU A 232 2.75 0.44 5.62
N ALA A 233 3.04 1.68 5.20
CA ALA A 233 3.54 2.74 6.08
C ALA A 233 2.58 3.03 7.24
N ALA A 234 1.26 3.01 6.98
CA ALA A 234 0.25 3.16 8.03
C ALA A 234 0.34 2.05 9.09
N GLY A 235 0.55 0.81 8.67
CA GLY A 235 0.79 -0.32 9.59
C GLY A 235 2.08 -0.15 10.40
N GLN A 236 3.15 0.38 9.81
CA GLN A 236 4.41 0.67 10.51
C GLN A 236 4.25 1.82 11.50
N ALA A 237 3.56 2.91 11.12
CA ALA A 237 3.28 4.03 12.00
C ALA A 237 2.37 3.64 13.19
N ALA A 238 1.50 2.64 13.00
CA ALA A 238 0.69 2.09 14.09
C ALA A 238 1.52 1.26 15.10
N GLN A 239 2.64 0.69 14.66
CA GLN A 239 3.57 -0.04 15.53
C GLN A 239 4.58 0.89 16.23
N ASP A 240 4.86 2.04 15.63
CA ASP A 240 5.81 3.01 16.18
C ASP A 240 5.23 4.43 16.12
N PRO A 241 4.76 4.96 17.25
CA PRO A 241 4.19 6.30 17.30
C PRO A 241 5.21 7.43 17.11
N SER A 242 6.51 7.14 17.06
CA SER A 242 7.56 8.14 16.82
C SER A 242 7.69 8.53 15.35
N VAL A 243 7.10 7.76 14.44
CA VAL A 243 7.14 8.02 13.00
C VAL A 243 5.80 8.52 12.46
N ALA A 244 5.81 9.11 11.28
CA ALA A 244 4.62 9.55 10.56
C ALA A 244 4.83 9.47 9.04
N LEU A 245 3.73 9.28 8.31
CA LEU A 245 3.71 9.47 6.86
C LEU A 245 3.89 10.96 6.57
N VAL A 246 4.79 11.30 5.65
CA VAL A 246 5.08 12.68 5.24
C VAL A 246 4.87 12.85 3.75
N GLY A 247 4.41 14.05 3.36
CA GLY A 247 3.97 14.34 2.00
C GLY A 247 2.70 13.57 1.61
N SER A 248 2.32 13.65 0.35
CA SER A 248 1.23 12.84 -0.23
C SER A 248 1.80 11.61 -0.91
N PRO A 249 0.99 10.55 -1.13
CA PRO A 249 1.37 9.46 -2.02
C PRO A 249 1.76 10.01 -3.40
N PHE A 250 2.90 9.58 -3.94
CA PHE A 250 3.44 10.09 -5.20
C PHE A 250 3.25 9.13 -6.38
N THR A 251 2.71 7.93 -6.13
CA THR A 251 2.27 6.99 -7.17
C THR A 251 0.83 6.55 -6.93
N LYS A 252 0.25 5.92 -7.93
CA LYS A 252 -1.00 5.16 -7.81
C LYS A 252 -0.69 3.70 -8.15
N GLU A 253 -0.92 2.81 -7.21
CA GLU A 253 -0.57 1.41 -7.32
C GLU A 253 -1.77 0.51 -7.01
N PHE A 254 -1.90 -0.59 -7.76
CA PHE A 254 -2.94 -1.58 -7.56
C PHE A 254 -2.33 -2.90 -7.11
N TYR A 255 -2.80 -3.46 -6.01
CA TYR A 255 -2.40 -4.80 -5.57
C TYR A 255 -3.22 -5.87 -6.26
N GLY A 256 -2.55 -6.88 -6.81
CA GLY A 256 -3.14 -8.07 -7.39
C GLY A 256 -2.62 -9.34 -6.71
N VAL A 257 -3.43 -10.39 -6.75
CA VAL A 257 -2.96 -11.75 -6.45
C VAL A 257 -2.10 -12.19 -7.63
N ALA A 258 -0.84 -12.53 -7.39
CA ALA A 258 0.06 -12.99 -8.45
C ALA A 258 0.07 -14.52 -8.52
N MET A 259 0.20 -15.03 -9.74
CA MET A 259 0.18 -16.46 -10.09
C MET A 259 1.21 -16.75 -11.19
N ASN A 260 1.55 -18.00 -11.39
CA ASN A 260 2.36 -18.38 -12.54
C ASN A 260 1.67 -17.91 -13.85
N LYS A 261 2.48 -17.44 -14.81
CA LYS A 261 1.99 -16.83 -16.05
C LYS A 261 1.07 -17.75 -16.85
N ASP A 262 1.33 -19.06 -16.81
CA ASP A 262 0.60 -20.07 -17.57
C ASP A 262 -0.65 -20.60 -16.85
N ALA A 263 -0.90 -20.17 -15.61
CA ALA A 263 -2.04 -20.61 -14.80
C ALA A 263 -3.31 -19.75 -15.05
N GLY A 264 -3.71 -19.59 -16.30
CA GLY A 264 -4.85 -18.75 -16.68
C GLY A 264 -6.19 -19.17 -16.06
N ASP A 265 -6.40 -20.46 -15.84
CA ASP A 265 -7.57 -21.02 -15.14
C ASP A 265 -7.60 -20.59 -13.67
N LEU A 266 -6.45 -20.60 -12.99
CA LEU A 266 -6.33 -20.12 -11.61
C LEU A 266 -6.57 -18.61 -11.53
N VAL A 267 -6.09 -17.82 -12.50
CA VAL A 267 -6.36 -16.36 -12.57
C VAL A 267 -7.87 -16.11 -12.67
N ARG A 268 -8.58 -16.81 -13.56
CA ARG A 268 -10.03 -16.67 -13.74
C ARG A 268 -10.78 -17.08 -12.46
N ARG A 269 -10.33 -18.15 -11.80
CA ARG A 269 -10.92 -18.61 -10.55
C ARG A 269 -10.72 -17.61 -9.42
N VAL A 270 -9.51 -17.06 -9.26
CA VAL A 270 -9.24 -16.00 -8.28
C VAL A 270 -10.06 -14.74 -8.57
N ASN A 271 -10.23 -14.37 -9.86
CA ASN A 271 -11.10 -13.26 -10.24
C ASN A 271 -12.57 -13.51 -9.89
N LYS A 272 -13.05 -14.74 -10.01
CA LYS A 272 -14.41 -15.13 -9.56
C LYS A 272 -14.55 -14.95 -8.04
N VAL A 273 -13.57 -15.42 -7.27
CA VAL A 273 -13.54 -15.21 -5.82
C VAL A 273 -13.54 -13.71 -5.49
N LEU A 274 -12.75 -12.90 -6.20
CA LEU A 274 -12.70 -11.46 -5.98
C LEU A 274 -14.02 -10.75 -6.35
N GLU A 275 -14.78 -11.23 -7.34
CA GLU A 275 -16.15 -10.70 -7.60
C GLU A 275 -17.06 -10.95 -6.40
N ASP A 276 -17.09 -12.18 -5.89
CA ASP A 276 -17.90 -12.55 -4.73
C ASP A 276 -17.41 -11.82 -3.47
N TYR A 277 -16.10 -11.61 -3.34
CA TYR A 277 -15.48 -10.90 -2.22
C TYR A 277 -15.86 -9.42 -2.17
N ARG A 278 -16.10 -8.79 -3.35
CA ARG A 278 -16.55 -7.40 -3.48
C ARG A 278 -18.07 -7.26 -3.38
N ALA A 279 -18.82 -8.34 -3.62
CA ALA A 279 -20.28 -8.28 -3.68
C ALA A 279 -20.89 -7.96 -2.32
N GLY A 280 -21.95 -7.13 -2.30
CA GLY A 280 -22.66 -6.76 -1.06
C GLY A 280 -22.36 -5.35 -0.54
N GLY A 281 -21.60 -4.54 -1.30
CA GLY A 281 -21.32 -3.14 -0.93
C GLY A 281 -20.67 -3.03 0.46
N GLY A 282 -21.24 -2.23 1.35
CA GLY A 282 -20.74 -2.05 2.71
C GLY A 282 -20.73 -3.33 3.58
N ASN A 283 -21.45 -4.37 3.19
CA ASN A 283 -21.49 -5.66 3.88
C ASN A 283 -20.68 -6.75 3.16
N SER A 284 -19.93 -6.39 2.11
CA SER A 284 -19.10 -7.34 1.37
C SER A 284 -18.03 -7.98 2.28
N PRO A 285 -17.60 -9.21 1.96
CA PRO A 285 -16.45 -9.82 2.63
C PRO A 285 -15.20 -8.93 2.61
N TRP A 286 -14.98 -8.19 1.52
CA TRP A 286 -13.89 -7.22 1.40
C TRP A 286 -14.00 -6.12 2.45
N MET A 287 -15.19 -5.50 2.59
CA MET A 287 -15.41 -4.45 3.58
C MET A 287 -15.33 -4.97 5.01
N LYS A 288 -15.73 -6.22 5.23
CA LYS A 288 -15.54 -6.88 6.53
C LYS A 288 -14.05 -7.02 6.84
N ALA A 289 -13.27 -7.57 5.93
CA ALA A 289 -11.83 -7.73 6.11
C ALA A 289 -11.12 -6.36 6.28
N TYR A 290 -11.55 -5.33 5.54
CA TYR A 290 -11.04 -3.97 5.71
C TYR A 290 -11.30 -3.44 7.13
N ARG A 291 -12.52 -3.54 7.64
CA ARG A 291 -12.86 -3.10 9.00
C ARG A 291 -12.11 -3.89 10.08
N ASP A 292 -11.99 -5.19 9.90
CA ASP A 292 -11.34 -6.06 10.90
C ASP A 292 -9.82 -5.83 10.97
N HIS A 293 -9.20 -5.49 9.84
CA HIS A 293 -7.73 -5.41 9.77
C HIS A 293 -7.20 -3.99 9.49
N LEU A 294 -7.70 -3.30 8.48
CA LEU A 294 -7.05 -2.11 7.95
C LEU A 294 -7.62 -0.80 8.47
N GLU A 295 -8.92 -0.69 8.65
CA GLU A 295 -9.59 0.56 9.06
C GLU A 295 -8.99 1.19 10.33
N PRO A 296 -8.58 0.42 11.36
CA PRO A 296 -7.95 1.00 12.56
C PRO A 296 -6.62 1.72 12.30
N VAL A 297 -5.91 1.37 11.23
CA VAL A 297 -4.58 1.93 10.89
C VAL A 297 -4.59 2.72 9.59
N LEU A 298 -5.54 2.48 8.71
CA LEU A 298 -5.71 3.13 7.40
C LEU A 298 -7.19 3.46 7.17
N PRO A 299 -7.75 4.43 7.90
CA PRO A 299 -9.16 4.82 7.76
C PRO A 299 -9.46 5.51 6.43
N GLY A 300 -10.73 5.53 6.03
CA GLY A 300 -11.20 6.32 4.90
C GLY A 300 -11.08 5.68 3.53
N VAL A 301 -10.75 4.39 3.45
CA VAL A 301 -10.80 3.65 2.18
C VAL A 301 -12.24 3.36 1.81
N GLY A 302 -12.69 3.92 0.68
CA GLY A 302 -14.10 3.89 0.26
C GLY A 302 -14.63 2.53 -0.20
N GLY A 303 -13.74 1.58 -0.50
CA GLY A 303 -14.10 0.23 -0.96
C GLY A 303 -13.05 -0.40 -1.88
N PRO A 304 -13.34 -1.59 -2.40
CA PRO A 304 -12.43 -2.28 -3.31
C PRO A 304 -12.34 -1.55 -4.66
N PRO A 305 -11.20 -1.64 -5.35
CA PRO A 305 -11.07 -1.13 -6.72
C PRO A 305 -12.07 -1.82 -7.66
N VAL A 306 -12.58 -1.03 -8.63
CA VAL A 306 -13.43 -1.57 -9.70
C VAL A 306 -12.60 -2.52 -10.58
N PRO A 307 -13.05 -3.78 -10.81
CA PRO A 307 -12.30 -4.72 -11.61
C PRO A 307 -12.25 -4.27 -13.08
N LYS A 308 -11.09 -4.47 -13.72
CA LYS A 308 -10.90 -4.26 -15.15
C LYS A 308 -10.55 -5.60 -15.82
N TYR A 309 -11.09 -5.82 -17.00
CA TYR A 309 -10.89 -7.05 -17.77
C TYR A 309 -10.32 -6.72 -19.15
N ARG A 310 -9.54 -7.65 -19.71
CA ARG A 310 -8.83 -7.48 -21.00
C ARG A 310 -9.19 -8.53 -22.06
N ASP A 311 -10.14 -9.44 -21.78
CA ASP A 311 -10.63 -10.49 -22.70
C ASP A 311 -12.17 -10.53 -22.79
#